data_47212bb08dd2575d7c9db14f3fcbab9c
#
_entry.id   47212bb08dd2575d7c9db14f3fcbab9c
#
_cell.length_a   1.000
_cell.length_b   1.000
_cell.length_c   1.000
_cell.angle_alpha   90.00
_cell.angle_beta   90.00
_cell.angle_gamma   90.00
#
_symmetry.space_group_name_H-M   'P 1'
#
loop_
_entity.id
_entity.type
_entity.pdbx_description
1 polymer ?
#
loop_
_entity_poly.entity_id
_entity_poly.type
_entity_poly.pdbx_seq_one_letter_code
_entity_poly.pdbx_strand_id
1 'polypeptide(L)'
;MNAAGQDMAVLVKMNMRDGFKGGMELDETLEVARTLQNECGAHALILSGGFVSRAPMYVMRGSMPIHTMTHYMPFGWLPLGVKMAGRFMIPSEPFKEAYFLEDALKFRAALKMPLVYVGGLISREKIDEVLNDGFEFVSMARALLNDPSFVNKMKEDEHARCDCGHSNYCIARMYSSEMACHKHIQNLPKSIVKEIEKLEYK
;
A
#
# COMPACT_ATOMS: atom_id res chain seq x y z
N MET A 1 26.48 4.78 4.78
CA MET A 1 26.77 3.34 4.73
C MET A 1 27.79 2.91 5.77
N ASN A 2 28.82 3.71 6.09
CA ASN A 2 29.86 3.33 7.07
C ASN A 2 29.34 2.97 8.47
N ALA A 3 28.18 3.49 8.89
CA ALA A 3 27.58 3.19 10.20
C ALA A 3 26.88 1.81 10.25
N ALA A 4 26.50 1.24 9.11
CA ALA A 4 25.79 -0.05 9.06
C ALA A 4 26.73 -1.27 9.15
N GLY A 5 28.05 -1.08 8.96
CA GLY A 5 29.01 -2.18 8.87
C GLY A 5 28.88 -2.97 7.55
N GLN A 6 29.74 -3.98 7.38
CA GLN A 6 29.78 -4.78 6.14
C GLN A 6 28.75 -5.92 6.11
N ASP A 7 28.22 -6.30 7.28
CA ASP A 7 27.33 -7.46 7.43
C ASP A 7 25.83 -7.09 7.40
N MET A 8 25.51 -5.81 7.14
CA MET A 8 24.13 -5.32 7.16
C MET A 8 23.68 -4.88 5.77
N ALA A 9 22.59 -5.45 5.26
CA ALA A 9 21.93 -4.96 4.06
C ALA A 9 21.15 -3.67 4.36
N VAL A 10 21.38 -2.64 3.53
CA VAL A 10 20.66 -1.37 3.61
C VAL A 10 19.66 -1.29 2.46
N LEU A 11 18.38 -1.34 2.81
CA LEU A 11 17.27 -1.18 1.88
C LEU A 11 16.68 0.22 2.04
N VAL A 12 16.46 0.91 0.92
CA VAL A 12 15.85 2.24 0.92
C VAL A 12 14.43 2.14 0.37
N LYS A 13 13.45 2.61 1.14
CA LYS A 13 12.08 2.75 0.65
C LYS A 13 11.87 4.15 0.12
N MET A 14 11.41 4.28 -1.13
CA MET A 14 11.17 5.56 -1.77
C MET A 14 9.87 5.56 -2.56
N ASN A 15 9.29 6.75 -2.75
CA ASN A 15 8.16 6.91 -3.65
C ASN A 15 8.65 6.99 -5.11
N MET A 16 7.91 6.35 -6.00
CA MET A 16 8.06 6.52 -7.45
C MET A 16 7.35 7.81 -7.92
N ARG A 17 6.24 8.16 -7.24
CA ARG A 17 5.51 9.43 -7.38
C ARG A 17 4.85 9.77 -6.05
N ASP A 18 4.67 11.04 -5.77
CA ASP A 18 3.94 11.49 -4.58
C ASP A 18 2.41 11.49 -4.75
N GLY A 19 1.91 11.47 -5.99
CA GLY A 19 0.50 11.32 -6.29
C GLY A 19 -0.34 12.59 -6.08
N PHE A 20 0.28 13.77 -6.04
CA PHE A 20 -0.42 15.07 -5.96
C PHE A 20 0.34 16.16 -6.71
N LYS A 21 -0.37 17.22 -7.11
CA LYS A 21 0.22 18.34 -7.85
C LYS A 21 1.32 19.05 -7.06
N GLY A 22 2.52 19.12 -7.64
CA GLY A 22 3.70 19.72 -7.01
C GLY A 22 4.47 18.78 -6.08
N GLY A 23 4.11 17.50 -6.03
CA GLY A 23 4.93 16.43 -5.49
C GLY A 23 5.96 15.94 -6.50
N MET A 24 6.86 15.06 -6.07
CA MET A 24 7.87 14.45 -6.94
C MET A 24 7.21 13.55 -7.99
N GLU A 25 7.70 13.69 -9.22
CA GLU A 25 7.27 12.88 -10.36
C GLU A 25 8.34 11.86 -10.76
N LEU A 26 7.97 10.97 -11.68
CA LEU A 26 8.73 9.78 -12.01
C LEU A 26 10.17 10.08 -12.44
N ASP A 27 10.38 11.10 -13.26
CA ASP A 27 11.71 11.43 -13.79
C ASP A 27 12.66 11.88 -12.69
N GLU A 28 12.17 12.72 -11.75
CA GLU A 28 12.94 13.17 -10.59
C GLU A 28 13.30 12.01 -9.66
N THR A 29 12.34 11.13 -9.40
CA THR A 29 12.56 9.97 -8.51
C THR A 29 13.47 8.91 -9.14
N LEU A 30 13.48 8.77 -10.46
CA LEU A 30 14.44 7.92 -11.18
C LEU A 30 15.88 8.45 -11.03
N GLU A 31 16.10 9.77 -11.07
CA GLU A 31 17.41 10.35 -10.80
C GLU A 31 17.88 10.07 -9.37
N VAL A 32 16.99 10.24 -8.40
CA VAL A 32 17.28 9.88 -6.99
C VAL A 32 17.64 8.38 -6.89
N ALA A 33 16.89 7.51 -7.54
CA ALA A 33 17.14 6.08 -7.51
C ALA A 33 18.50 5.69 -8.12
N ARG A 34 18.90 6.34 -9.24
CA ARG A 34 20.24 6.16 -9.83
C ARG A 34 21.36 6.61 -8.89
N THR A 35 21.18 7.73 -8.20
CA THR A 35 22.13 8.21 -7.18
C THR A 35 22.24 7.22 -6.02
N LEU A 36 21.11 6.69 -5.53
CA LEU A 36 21.09 5.67 -4.47
C LEU A 36 21.85 4.39 -4.89
N GLN A 37 21.70 3.96 -6.15
CA GLN A 37 22.42 2.81 -6.68
C GLN A 37 23.92 3.09 -6.86
N ASN A 38 24.27 4.20 -7.53
CA ASN A 38 25.61 4.40 -8.04
C ASN A 38 26.56 5.07 -7.04
N GLU A 39 26.03 5.93 -6.16
CA GLU A 39 26.83 6.78 -5.28
C GLU A 39 26.65 6.45 -3.80
N CYS A 40 25.42 6.09 -3.39
CA CYS A 40 25.14 5.82 -1.98
C CYS A 40 25.35 4.35 -1.59
N GLY A 41 25.44 3.43 -2.56
CA GLY A 41 25.67 2.01 -2.32
C GLY A 41 24.48 1.32 -1.61
N ALA A 42 23.24 1.75 -1.84
CA ALA A 42 22.07 1.05 -1.34
C ALA A 42 22.02 -0.38 -1.93
N HIS A 43 21.65 -1.37 -1.14
CA HIS A 43 21.65 -2.78 -1.54
C HIS A 43 20.36 -3.17 -2.26
N ALA A 44 19.25 -2.53 -1.97
CA ALA A 44 17.97 -2.70 -2.66
C ALA A 44 17.09 -1.47 -2.51
N LEU A 45 16.12 -1.28 -3.44
CA LEU A 45 15.07 -0.28 -3.31
C LEU A 45 13.71 -0.94 -3.13
N ILE A 46 12.92 -0.40 -2.21
CA ILE A 46 11.51 -0.75 -2.03
C ILE A 46 10.69 0.35 -2.71
N LEU A 47 10.07 0.00 -3.84
CA LEU A 47 9.33 0.93 -4.69
C LEU A 47 7.93 1.16 -4.13
N SER A 48 7.68 2.36 -3.65
CA SER A 48 6.39 2.78 -3.09
C SER A 48 5.82 3.94 -3.91
N GLY A 49 4.69 4.48 -3.48
CA GLY A 49 4.10 5.66 -4.11
C GLY A 49 3.11 6.35 -3.20
N GLY A 50 2.91 7.64 -3.41
CA GLY A 50 1.95 8.45 -2.74
C GLY A 50 2.41 9.06 -1.42
N PHE A 51 1.65 10.07 -0.99
CA PHE A 51 1.90 10.82 0.23
C PHE A 51 0.64 10.79 1.10
N VAL A 52 0.69 10.09 2.22
CA VAL A 52 -0.50 9.73 3.02
C VAL A 52 -1.34 10.94 3.44
N SER A 53 -0.72 12.08 3.76
CA SER A 53 -1.45 13.28 4.21
C SER A 53 -2.11 14.06 3.08
N ARG A 54 -1.63 13.97 1.84
CA ARG A 54 -2.15 14.72 0.69
C ARG A 54 -2.87 13.87 -0.35
N ALA A 55 -2.39 12.63 -0.55
CA ALA A 55 -2.94 11.71 -1.54
C ALA A 55 -3.13 10.30 -0.93
N PRO A 56 -3.91 10.14 0.16
CA PRO A 56 -4.03 8.85 0.85
C PRO A 56 -4.56 7.75 -0.06
N MET A 57 -5.51 8.05 -0.93
CA MET A 57 -6.11 7.04 -1.81
C MET A 57 -5.21 6.67 -2.99
N TYR A 58 -4.25 7.50 -3.36
CA TYR A 58 -3.21 7.12 -4.32
C TYR A 58 -2.38 5.94 -3.82
N VAL A 59 -2.05 5.95 -2.52
CA VAL A 59 -1.30 4.85 -1.87
C VAL A 59 -2.19 3.63 -1.63
N MET A 60 -3.41 3.86 -1.16
CA MET A 60 -4.26 2.81 -0.60
C MET A 60 -5.23 2.21 -1.61
N ARG A 61 -5.59 2.97 -2.63
CA ARG A 61 -6.65 2.65 -3.60
C ARG A 61 -8.01 2.37 -2.93
N GLY A 62 -9.06 2.38 -3.71
CA GLY A 62 -10.42 2.26 -3.19
C GLY A 62 -10.97 3.57 -2.68
N SER A 63 -11.90 3.50 -1.74
CA SER A 63 -12.51 4.66 -1.10
C SER A 63 -12.17 4.68 0.39
N MET A 64 -12.11 5.88 0.99
CA MET A 64 -11.99 6.00 2.43
C MET A 64 -13.34 5.73 3.09
N PRO A 65 -13.44 4.79 4.06
CA PRO A 65 -14.67 4.56 4.81
C PRO A 65 -14.86 5.66 5.85
N ILE A 66 -15.51 6.76 5.44
CA ILE A 66 -15.65 7.99 6.23
C ILE A 66 -16.39 7.76 7.54
N HIS A 67 -17.45 6.94 7.53
CA HIS A 67 -18.20 6.64 8.76
C HIS A 67 -17.33 5.85 9.74
N THR A 68 -16.61 4.83 9.27
CA THR A 68 -15.67 4.05 10.08
C THR A 68 -14.54 4.94 10.62
N MET A 69 -13.94 5.77 9.76
CA MET A 69 -12.87 6.67 10.17
C MET A 69 -13.32 7.62 11.28
N THR A 70 -14.51 8.24 11.14
CA THR A 70 -15.04 9.16 12.15
C THR A 70 -15.48 8.46 13.44
N HIS A 71 -15.81 7.17 13.39
CA HIS A 71 -16.11 6.37 14.57
C HIS A 71 -14.85 6.17 15.44
N TYR A 72 -13.68 6.00 14.82
CA TYR A 72 -12.41 5.80 15.51
C TYR A 72 -11.64 7.09 15.80
N MET A 73 -12.11 8.24 15.35
CA MET A 73 -11.46 9.52 15.63
C MET A 73 -11.72 9.97 17.09
N PRO A 74 -10.68 10.31 17.87
CA PRO A 74 -10.83 10.65 19.29
C PRO A 74 -11.34 12.07 19.55
N PHE A 75 -11.46 12.94 18.53
CA PHE A 75 -11.70 14.37 18.70
C PHE A 75 -13.15 14.80 18.40
N GLY A 76 -13.83 15.41 19.37
CA GLY A 76 -15.27 15.66 19.39
C GLY A 76 -15.90 16.42 18.22
N TRP A 77 -15.29 17.50 17.67
CA TRP A 77 -15.88 18.27 16.56
C TRP A 77 -15.30 17.88 15.18
N LEU A 78 -14.08 17.37 15.14
CA LEU A 78 -13.42 16.97 13.91
C LEU A 78 -14.18 15.88 13.11
N PRO A 79 -14.73 14.82 13.74
CA PRO A 79 -15.56 13.85 13.05
C PRO A 79 -16.76 14.44 12.31
N LEU A 80 -17.38 15.50 12.83
CA LEU A 80 -18.51 16.14 12.17
C LEU A 80 -18.10 16.82 10.86
N GLY A 81 -17.00 17.56 10.86
CA GLY A 81 -16.44 18.18 9.66
C GLY A 81 -16.05 17.14 8.61
N VAL A 82 -15.41 16.04 9.04
CA VAL A 82 -15.03 14.93 8.14
C VAL A 82 -16.27 14.23 7.57
N LYS A 83 -17.34 14.01 8.33
CA LYS A 83 -18.61 13.44 7.82
C LYS A 83 -19.24 14.32 6.73
N MET A 84 -19.17 15.63 6.89
CA MET A 84 -19.78 16.59 5.94
C MET A 84 -18.95 16.74 4.66
N ALA A 85 -17.63 16.87 4.77
CA ALA A 85 -16.75 17.23 3.67
C ALA A 85 -15.84 16.09 3.18
N GLY A 86 -15.68 15.01 3.94
CA GLY A 86 -14.67 13.99 3.71
C GLY A 86 -14.73 13.32 2.33
N ARG A 87 -15.93 13.10 1.79
CA ARG A 87 -16.08 12.53 0.43
C ARG A 87 -15.60 13.45 -0.69
N PHE A 88 -15.65 14.76 -0.47
CA PHE A 88 -15.16 15.77 -1.42
C PHE A 88 -13.65 16.00 -1.25
N MET A 89 -13.15 15.88 -0.01
CA MET A 89 -11.75 16.13 0.32
C MET A 89 -10.84 14.92 0.04
N ILE A 90 -11.38 13.70 0.11
CA ILE A 90 -10.63 12.45 -0.08
C ILE A 90 -11.22 11.74 -1.30
N PRO A 91 -10.70 12.02 -2.51
CA PRO A 91 -11.16 11.38 -3.75
C PRO A 91 -10.90 9.87 -3.70
N SER A 92 -11.82 9.11 -4.29
CA SER A 92 -11.65 7.67 -4.46
C SER A 92 -10.72 7.37 -5.63
N GLU A 93 -9.84 6.39 -5.44
CA GLU A 93 -8.98 5.87 -6.50
C GLU A 93 -9.30 4.39 -6.74
N PRO A 94 -9.61 3.96 -7.98
CA PRO A 94 -9.98 2.58 -8.23
C PRO A 94 -8.85 1.61 -7.86
N PHE A 95 -9.22 0.51 -7.22
CA PHE A 95 -8.27 -0.58 -6.98
C PHE A 95 -8.11 -1.42 -8.26
N LYS A 96 -6.87 -1.70 -8.61
CA LYS A 96 -6.45 -2.71 -9.57
C LYS A 96 -5.30 -3.47 -8.96
N GLU A 97 -5.26 -4.78 -9.10
CA GLU A 97 -4.12 -5.55 -8.61
C GLU A 97 -2.82 -5.07 -9.30
N ALA A 98 -1.74 -5.03 -8.56
CA ALA A 98 -0.44 -4.49 -9.01
C ALA A 98 -0.49 -3.05 -9.55
N TYR A 99 -1.25 -2.15 -8.93
CA TYR A 99 -1.53 -0.80 -9.43
C TYR A 99 -0.31 0.14 -9.61
N PHE A 100 0.84 -0.23 -9.11
CA PHE A 100 2.11 0.50 -9.33
C PHE A 100 3.03 -0.16 -10.35
N LEU A 101 2.62 -1.26 -11.00
CA LEU A 101 3.51 -2.06 -11.85
C LEU A 101 4.04 -1.27 -13.05
N GLU A 102 3.20 -0.47 -13.70
CA GLU A 102 3.62 0.34 -14.85
C GLU A 102 4.76 1.31 -14.51
N ASP A 103 4.67 2.01 -13.37
CA ASP A 103 5.75 2.90 -12.93
C ASP A 103 6.97 2.09 -12.44
N ALA A 104 6.74 1.00 -11.71
CA ALA A 104 7.81 0.15 -11.21
C ALA A 104 8.66 -0.49 -12.32
N LEU A 105 8.05 -0.85 -13.44
CA LEU A 105 8.78 -1.36 -14.62
C LEU A 105 9.76 -0.33 -15.21
N LYS A 106 9.48 0.97 -15.12
CA LYS A 106 10.41 2.02 -15.53
C LYS A 106 11.65 2.07 -14.63
N PHE A 107 11.45 1.83 -13.31
CA PHE A 107 12.58 1.65 -12.38
C PHE A 107 13.35 0.38 -12.69
N ARG A 108 12.66 -0.75 -12.95
CA ARG A 108 13.35 -2.00 -13.33
C ARG A 108 14.21 -1.84 -14.58
N ALA A 109 13.71 -1.14 -15.59
CA ALA A 109 14.47 -0.87 -16.81
C ALA A 109 15.67 0.05 -16.59
N ALA A 110 15.62 0.96 -15.61
CA ALA A 110 16.66 1.96 -15.36
C ALA A 110 17.74 1.52 -14.36
N LEU A 111 17.47 0.51 -13.52
CA LEU A 111 18.30 0.11 -12.39
C LEU A 111 18.73 -1.36 -12.52
N LYS A 112 19.91 -1.66 -11.98
CA LYS A 112 20.46 -3.04 -11.95
C LYS A 112 20.42 -3.67 -10.56
N MET A 113 20.23 -2.84 -9.51
CA MET A 113 20.15 -3.31 -8.14
C MET A 113 18.84 -4.06 -7.88
N PRO A 114 18.77 -4.91 -6.85
CA PRO A 114 17.54 -5.58 -6.43
C PRO A 114 16.42 -4.60 -6.13
N LEU A 115 15.21 -4.91 -6.62
CA LEU A 115 14.00 -4.11 -6.42
C LEU A 115 12.94 -4.92 -5.70
N VAL A 116 12.30 -4.28 -4.72
CA VAL A 116 11.13 -4.81 -4.01
C VAL A 116 9.89 -4.13 -4.55
N TYR A 117 9.01 -4.86 -5.20
CA TYR A 117 7.74 -4.34 -5.66
C TYR A 117 6.74 -4.19 -4.49
N VAL A 118 6.03 -3.05 -4.44
CA VAL A 118 4.93 -2.79 -3.50
C VAL A 118 3.74 -2.25 -4.29
N GLY A 119 2.53 -2.78 -4.06
CA GLY A 119 1.33 -2.19 -4.64
C GLY A 119 0.22 -3.18 -4.98
N GLY A 120 -0.63 -3.52 -4.01
CA GLY A 120 -1.91 -4.19 -4.23
C GLY A 120 -1.84 -5.64 -4.68
N LEU A 121 -0.86 -6.40 -4.23
CA LEU A 121 -0.76 -7.84 -4.51
C LEU A 121 -1.70 -8.62 -3.59
N ILE A 122 -2.59 -9.42 -4.17
CA ILE A 122 -3.55 -10.26 -3.47
C ILE A 122 -3.70 -11.66 -4.07
N SER A 123 -3.03 -11.98 -5.18
CA SER A 123 -3.03 -13.31 -5.78
C SER A 123 -1.61 -13.82 -6.04
N ARG A 124 -1.43 -15.13 -5.95
CA ARG A 124 -0.16 -15.77 -6.32
C ARG A 124 0.17 -15.52 -7.80
N GLU A 125 -0.80 -15.69 -8.67
CA GLU A 125 -0.64 -15.44 -10.11
C GLU A 125 -0.01 -14.06 -10.40
N LYS A 126 -0.54 -13.00 -9.77
CA LYS A 126 -0.01 -11.63 -9.96
C LYS A 126 1.37 -11.43 -9.31
N ILE A 127 1.64 -12.13 -8.22
CA ILE A 127 2.97 -12.13 -7.58
C ILE A 127 3.99 -12.79 -8.51
N ASP A 128 3.66 -13.95 -9.09
CA ASP A 128 4.53 -14.66 -10.02
C ASP A 128 4.78 -13.84 -11.29
N GLU A 129 3.77 -13.14 -11.82
CA GLU A 129 3.91 -12.18 -12.93
C GLU A 129 4.92 -11.08 -12.59
N VAL A 130 4.78 -10.43 -11.44
CA VAL A 130 5.69 -9.36 -11.00
C VAL A 130 7.12 -9.88 -10.83
N LEU A 131 7.31 -11.06 -10.26
CA LEU A 131 8.63 -11.65 -10.13
C LEU A 131 9.24 -11.99 -11.52
N ASN A 132 8.43 -12.49 -12.45
CA ASN A 132 8.85 -12.76 -13.83
C ASN A 132 9.19 -11.48 -14.62
N ASP A 133 8.61 -10.34 -14.25
CA ASP A 133 8.95 -9.01 -14.79
C ASP A 133 10.31 -8.49 -14.28
N GLY A 134 11.01 -9.28 -13.45
CA GLY A 134 12.38 -9.03 -13.02
C GLY A 134 12.52 -8.35 -11.65
N PHE A 135 11.48 -8.35 -10.84
CA PHE A 135 11.59 -7.93 -9.43
C PHE A 135 12.07 -9.12 -8.58
N GLU A 136 13.05 -8.89 -7.73
CA GLU A 136 13.61 -9.95 -6.89
C GLU A 136 12.75 -10.23 -5.65
N PHE A 137 11.96 -9.25 -5.22
CA PHE A 137 11.11 -9.36 -4.04
C PHE A 137 9.79 -8.63 -4.21
N VAL A 138 8.79 -9.06 -3.44
CA VAL A 138 7.51 -8.36 -3.29
C VAL A 138 7.24 -8.03 -1.82
N SER A 139 6.53 -6.94 -1.59
CA SER A 139 6.09 -6.52 -0.25
C SER A 139 4.57 -6.35 -0.22
N MET A 140 3.94 -6.99 0.74
CA MET A 140 2.49 -6.97 0.95
C MET A 140 2.17 -6.44 2.35
N ALA A 141 1.13 -5.61 2.48
CA ALA A 141 0.64 -5.14 3.77
C ALA A 141 -0.76 -5.65 4.06
N ARG A 142 -1.78 -5.15 3.35
CA ARG A 142 -3.18 -5.47 3.64
C ARG A 142 -3.55 -6.93 3.40
N ALA A 143 -2.92 -7.58 2.43
CA ALA A 143 -3.10 -9.01 2.19
C ALA A 143 -2.70 -9.83 3.44
N LEU A 144 -1.54 -9.54 4.03
CA LEU A 144 -1.05 -10.23 5.23
C LEU A 144 -1.80 -9.80 6.51
N LEU A 145 -2.34 -8.58 6.55
CA LEU A 145 -3.22 -8.15 7.63
C LEU A 145 -4.58 -8.87 7.58
N ASN A 146 -5.06 -9.18 6.38
CA ASN A 146 -6.29 -9.96 6.17
C ASN A 146 -6.05 -11.45 6.42
N ASP A 147 -4.95 -11.99 5.91
CA ASP A 147 -4.58 -13.40 6.06
C ASP A 147 -3.08 -13.53 6.36
N PRO A 148 -2.67 -13.64 7.63
CA PRO A 148 -1.27 -13.83 8.02
C PRO A 148 -0.65 -15.11 7.45
N SER A 149 -1.45 -16.10 7.08
CA SER A 149 -1.02 -17.37 6.50
C SER A 149 -0.92 -17.36 4.98
N PHE A 150 -1.22 -16.23 4.32
CA PHE A 150 -1.33 -16.14 2.86
C PHE A 150 -0.06 -16.65 2.14
N VAL A 151 1.14 -16.31 2.64
CA VAL A 151 2.39 -16.80 2.04
C VAL A 151 2.51 -18.33 2.11
N ASN A 152 2.06 -18.95 3.21
CA ASN A 152 2.06 -20.41 3.32
C ASN A 152 1.03 -21.05 2.38
N LYS A 153 -0.15 -20.47 2.25
CA LYS A 153 -1.18 -20.93 1.29
C LYS A 153 -0.66 -20.90 -0.15
N MET A 154 0.08 -19.86 -0.53
CA MET A 154 0.70 -19.77 -1.85
C MET A 154 1.74 -20.87 -2.14
N LYS A 155 2.34 -21.50 -1.12
CA LYS A 155 3.23 -22.65 -1.33
C LYS A 155 2.47 -23.91 -1.72
N GLU A 156 1.24 -24.04 -1.28
CA GLU A 156 0.41 -25.24 -1.41
C GLU A 156 -0.56 -25.12 -2.61
N ASP A 157 -0.95 -23.89 -2.99
CA ASP A 157 -1.93 -23.62 -4.04
C ASP A 157 -1.43 -22.52 -4.98
N GLU A 158 -1.27 -22.84 -6.24
CA GLU A 158 -0.87 -21.90 -7.30
C GLU A 158 -1.95 -20.87 -7.63
N HIS A 159 -3.19 -21.14 -7.28
CA HIS A 159 -4.33 -20.25 -7.44
C HIS A 159 -4.67 -19.47 -6.15
N ALA A 160 -3.81 -19.56 -5.13
CA ALA A 160 -4.05 -18.88 -3.85
C ALA A 160 -4.32 -17.39 -4.03
N ARG A 161 -5.42 -16.94 -3.42
CA ARG A 161 -5.85 -15.54 -3.44
C ARG A 161 -6.25 -15.09 -2.05
N CYS A 162 -5.80 -13.89 -1.68
CA CYS A 162 -6.21 -13.24 -0.45
C CYS A 162 -7.60 -12.61 -0.63
N ASP A 163 -8.46 -12.81 0.34
CA ASP A 163 -9.84 -12.30 0.35
C ASP A 163 -9.92 -10.87 0.94
N CYS A 164 -8.97 -10.00 0.61
CA CYS A 164 -9.00 -8.59 1.00
C CYS A 164 -9.85 -7.80 0.00
N GLY A 165 -11.06 -7.41 0.42
CA GLY A 165 -12.00 -6.62 -0.41
C GLY A 165 -11.65 -5.13 -0.52
N HIS A 166 -10.52 -4.66 0.03
CA HIS A 166 -10.04 -3.27 -0.05
C HIS A 166 -11.02 -2.20 0.49
N SER A 167 -11.87 -2.57 1.45
CA SER A 167 -12.78 -1.62 2.13
C SER A 167 -12.04 -0.52 2.91
N ASN A 168 -10.72 -0.63 3.06
CA ASN A 168 -9.87 0.29 3.84
C ASN A 168 -10.27 0.45 5.32
N TYR A 169 -11.04 -0.48 5.86
CA TYR A 169 -11.41 -0.51 7.28
C TYR A 169 -10.18 -0.47 8.20
N CYS A 170 -9.15 -1.27 7.89
CA CYS A 170 -7.93 -1.34 8.68
C CYS A 170 -7.21 0.00 8.78
N ILE A 171 -7.26 0.81 7.71
CA ILE A 171 -6.67 2.15 7.65
C ILE A 171 -7.50 3.15 8.46
N ALA A 172 -8.82 3.13 8.29
CA ALA A 172 -9.72 4.02 9.02
C ALA A 172 -9.69 3.80 10.53
N ARG A 173 -9.44 2.56 10.96
CA ARG A 173 -9.35 2.18 12.37
C ARG A 173 -8.09 2.68 13.08
N MET A 174 -6.99 2.91 12.37
CA MET A 174 -5.68 3.24 12.96
C MET A 174 -5.65 4.55 13.77
N TYR A 175 -6.68 5.39 13.69
CA TYR A 175 -6.73 6.66 14.40
C TYR A 175 -6.84 6.54 15.93
N SER A 176 -7.39 5.44 16.44
CA SER A 176 -7.53 5.23 17.88
C SER A 176 -7.42 3.78 18.33
N SER A 177 -7.10 2.88 17.43
CA SER A 177 -6.99 1.45 17.71
C SER A 177 -5.88 0.83 16.88
N GLU A 178 -5.43 -0.34 17.29
CA GLU A 178 -4.47 -1.12 16.52
C GLU A 178 -5.02 -1.43 15.12
N MET A 179 -4.16 -1.41 14.11
CA MET A 179 -4.53 -1.77 12.75
C MET A 179 -4.91 -3.25 12.70
N ALA A 180 -6.14 -3.54 12.25
CA ALA A 180 -6.65 -4.89 12.11
C ALA A 180 -7.62 -5.00 10.94
N CYS A 181 -7.70 -6.19 10.32
CA CYS A 181 -8.74 -6.48 9.34
C CYS A 181 -10.11 -6.61 10.03
N HIS A 182 -11.18 -6.08 9.43
CA HIS A 182 -12.53 -6.20 9.97
C HIS A 182 -12.96 -7.66 10.16
N LYS A 183 -12.46 -8.59 9.35
CA LYS A 183 -12.74 -10.03 9.45
C LYS A 183 -12.25 -10.67 10.75
N HIS A 184 -11.33 -10.03 11.46
CA HIS A 184 -10.80 -10.51 12.74
C HIS A 184 -11.42 -9.78 13.95
N ILE A 185 -12.37 -8.87 13.71
CA ILE A 185 -13.01 -8.10 14.78
C ILE A 185 -14.41 -8.64 15.05
N GLN A 186 -14.66 -9.03 16.30
CA GLN A 186 -16.00 -9.44 16.75
C GLN A 186 -16.86 -8.22 17.05
N ASN A 187 -18.18 -8.37 16.85
CA ASN A 187 -19.19 -7.38 17.27
C ASN A 187 -19.03 -5.97 16.70
N LEU A 188 -18.66 -5.87 15.41
CA LEU A 188 -18.64 -4.58 14.73
C LEU A 188 -20.03 -3.93 14.71
N PRO A 189 -20.13 -2.59 14.88
CA PRO A 189 -21.37 -1.86 14.72
C PRO A 189 -22.00 -2.12 13.34
N LYS A 190 -23.33 -2.34 13.31
CA LYS A 190 -24.05 -2.62 12.05
C LYS A 190 -23.85 -1.55 10.98
N SER A 191 -23.69 -0.29 11.39
CA SER A 191 -23.42 0.82 10.46
C SER A 191 -22.05 0.71 9.78
N ILE A 192 -21.04 0.23 10.51
CA ILE A 192 -19.69 -0.02 9.97
C ILE A 192 -19.74 -1.22 9.02
N VAL A 193 -20.42 -2.31 9.40
CA VAL A 193 -20.57 -3.48 8.52
C VAL A 193 -21.20 -3.09 7.18
N LYS A 194 -22.29 -2.31 7.18
CA LYS A 194 -22.93 -1.81 5.96
C LYS A 194 -22.01 -0.93 5.11
N GLU A 195 -21.14 -0.13 5.72
CA GLU A 195 -20.18 0.68 4.97
C GLU A 195 -19.10 -0.22 4.31
N ILE A 196 -18.58 -1.21 5.04
CA ILE A 196 -17.61 -2.19 4.53
C ILE A 196 -18.18 -2.93 3.33
N GLU A 197 -19.37 -3.54 3.47
CA GLU A 197 -20.04 -4.30 2.40
C GLU A 197 -20.25 -3.47 1.12
N LYS A 198 -20.48 -2.17 1.27
CA LYS A 198 -20.64 -1.23 0.14
C LYS A 198 -19.31 -0.91 -0.56
N LEU A 199 -18.21 -0.90 0.17
CA LEU A 199 -16.90 -0.47 -0.31
C LEU A 199 -16.02 -1.62 -0.80
N GLU A 200 -16.30 -2.85 -0.39
CA GLU A 200 -15.55 -4.02 -0.85
C GLU A 200 -15.72 -4.24 -2.36
N TYR A 201 -14.62 -4.49 -3.03
CA TYR A 201 -14.61 -4.96 -4.40
C TYR A 201 -15.01 -6.44 -4.40
N LYS A 202 -16.01 -6.77 -5.21
CA LYS A 202 -16.49 -8.13 -5.42
C LYS A 202 -15.75 -8.80 -6.57
#